data_d06e428621cb257f474032a4acd2e239
#
_entry.id   d06e428621cb257f474032a4acd2e239
#
_cell.length_a   1.000
_cell.length_b   1.000
_cell.length_c   1.000
_cell.angle_alpha   90.00
_cell.angle_beta   90.00
_cell.angle_gamma   90.00
#
_symmetry.space_group_name_H-M   'P 1'
#
loop_
_entity.id
_entity.type
_entity.pdbx_description
1 polymer ?
#
loop_
_entity_poly.entity_id
_entity_poly.type
_entity_poly.pdbx_seq_one_letter_code
_entity_poly.pdbx_strand_id
1 'polypeptide(L)'
;MRFSFSVLMTIILVSLFSMTSPFSFTESPKGILDRVYGNGDDEGDDDEGRGGEGNDDEGRGGEGDEGRGGDDDDDDDDERDSRSFRFNDDNRNLRRLLDSLLLQERDNDDDKQEINVEPKTYEGYGLKDEDEKSNEDFNFAAAGDFGCSENARNTVKNMEDKKPEVVLPLGDLSYQSTANCWFDVMAPLKGKIMITLGYHDVSDGEAKLDQYVKGFKIDKHYYSYDYNKVHFLVMASESNFQNGSKQFSFVKQDLEEASKNNDINWIVVTIYRPLYTSPSKHTAEESMRDLYHPLFDKYGVDLVLQAHNHNYQRTYPLTYNPEKASNPVITNGFTTGYNSNNDGVIFATIGTGGESFYGLDGRASFVATQIDRFGFLNLEVKNGNPHTTLTGTFYDNKGDEIKDYFTIKKEIK
;
A
#
# COMPACT_ATOMS: atom_id res chain seq x y z
N MET A 1 -7.31 -23.36 -66.47
CA MET A 1 -6.59 -24.62 -66.27
C MET A 1 -6.48 -24.78 -64.76
N ARG A 2 -7.36 -25.45 -64.03
CA ARG A 2 -7.57 -26.86 -63.73
C ARG A 2 -6.29 -27.61 -63.44
N PHE A 3 -6.09 -27.97 -62.12
CA PHE A 3 -5.93 -29.31 -61.51
C PHE A 3 -5.43 -29.06 -60.08
N SER A 4 -6.08 -29.31 -59.00
CA SER A 4 -6.70 -30.39 -58.24
C SER A 4 -5.91 -31.72 -58.16
N PHE A 5 -5.63 -32.14 -56.92
CA PHE A 5 -5.57 -33.50 -56.35
C PHE A 5 -4.73 -33.46 -55.07
N SER A 6 -5.20 -33.66 -53.89
CA SER A 6 -5.90 -34.77 -53.22
C SER A 6 -4.94 -35.79 -52.57
N VAL A 7 -4.99 -35.87 -51.23
CA VAL A 7 -4.96 -37.04 -50.33
C VAL A 7 -3.75 -37.99 -50.35
N LEU A 8 -3.11 -38.16 -49.20
CA LEU A 8 -2.99 -39.50 -48.62
C LEU A 8 -2.73 -39.47 -47.10
N MET A 9 -3.57 -40.13 -46.40
CA MET A 9 -3.59 -40.54 -44.99
C MET A 9 -2.65 -41.73 -44.82
N THR A 10 -1.85 -41.80 -43.71
CA THR A 10 -1.36 -43.10 -43.26
C THR A 10 -1.31 -43.10 -41.72
N ILE A 11 -2.15 -43.96 -41.20
CA ILE A 11 -2.28 -44.45 -39.83
C ILE A 11 -1.21 -45.50 -39.62
N ILE A 12 -0.47 -45.44 -38.50
CA ILE A 12 0.15 -46.64 -37.91
C ILE A 12 -0.15 -46.64 -36.42
N LEU A 13 -0.89 -47.70 -36.06
CA LEU A 13 -1.25 -48.18 -34.73
C LEU A 13 -0.20 -49.19 -34.25
N VAL A 14 -0.26 -49.47 -32.92
CA VAL A 14 0.20 -50.68 -32.19
C VAL A 14 1.58 -50.54 -31.56
N SER A 15 1.81 -50.78 -30.28
CA SER A 15 1.20 -51.72 -29.30
C SER A 15 1.63 -51.47 -27.87
N LEU A 16 0.72 -51.54 -26.98
CA LEU A 16 0.63 -52.22 -25.68
C LEU A 16 1.93 -52.82 -25.11
N PHE A 17 2.28 -52.42 -23.91
CA PHE A 17 2.69 -53.36 -22.88
C PHE A 17 2.15 -52.93 -21.50
N SER A 18 1.28 -53.77 -20.99
CA SER A 18 0.75 -53.76 -19.62
C SER A 18 1.81 -54.31 -18.65
N MET A 19 1.94 -53.69 -17.50
CA MET A 19 2.21 -54.45 -16.28
C MET A 19 1.48 -53.80 -15.10
N THR A 20 0.67 -54.63 -14.55
CA THR A 20 -0.17 -54.53 -13.35
C THR A 20 0.66 -54.53 -12.08
N SER A 21 0.32 -53.69 -11.10
CA SER A 21 -0.29 -54.12 -9.83
C SER A 21 -0.35 -52.96 -8.81
N PRO A 22 -1.20 -53.08 -7.80
CA PRO A 22 -1.88 -51.93 -7.19
C PRO A 22 -1.30 -51.61 -5.82
N PHE A 23 -1.29 -50.33 -5.47
CA PHE A 23 -1.34 -49.93 -4.07
C PHE A 23 -2.43 -48.88 -3.91
N SER A 24 -3.51 -49.31 -3.34
CA SER A 24 -4.55 -48.48 -2.79
C SER A 24 -4.05 -47.83 -1.48
N PHE A 25 -4.05 -46.52 -1.40
CA PHE A 25 -4.17 -45.82 -0.14
C PHE A 25 -5.26 -44.76 -0.27
N THR A 26 -6.39 -45.11 0.33
CA THR A 26 -7.45 -44.18 0.68
C THR A 26 -7.03 -43.49 1.96
N GLU A 27 -6.68 -42.18 1.90
CA GLU A 27 -6.75 -41.29 3.05
C GLU A 27 -7.36 -39.97 2.61
N SER A 28 -8.42 -39.63 3.31
CA SER A 28 -9.23 -38.43 3.21
C SER A 28 -8.44 -37.20 3.68
N PRO A 29 -8.64 -36.02 3.06
CA PRO A 29 -7.92 -34.80 3.45
C PRO A 29 -8.51 -34.12 4.70
N LYS A 30 -8.66 -34.86 5.81
CA LYS A 30 -9.09 -34.33 7.12
C LYS A 30 -7.99 -34.29 8.19
N GLY A 31 -6.74 -34.67 7.86
CA GLY A 31 -5.67 -34.89 8.84
C GLY A 31 -4.63 -33.76 9.01
N ILE A 32 -4.76 -32.63 8.33
CA ILE A 32 -3.73 -31.57 8.37
C ILE A 32 -4.15 -30.34 9.20
N LEU A 33 -5.42 -30.22 9.60
CA LEU A 33 -5.92 -29.06 10.35
C LEU A 33 -5.85 -29.19 11.88
N ASP A 34 -5.52 -30.37 12.43
CA ASP A 34 -5.54 -30.60 13.89
C ASP A 34 -4.16 -30.48 14.59
N ARG A 35 -3.14 -29.94 13.90
CA ARG A 35 -1.80 -29.76 14.53
C ARG A 35 -1.41 -28.33 14.84
N VAL A 36 -2.29 -27.36 14.70
CA VAL A 36 -1.97 -25.94 14.92
C VAL A 36 -2.62 -25.35 16.19
N TYR A 37 -3.53 -26.11 16.82
CA TYR A 37 -4.15 -25.68 18.10
C TYR A 37 -4.12 -26.83 19.11
N GLY A 38 -3.01 -26.95 19.81
CA GLY A 38 -2.87 -27.78 20.98
C GLY A 38 -2.61 -26.91 22.20
N ASN A 39 -3.61 -26.83 23.08
CA ASN A 39 -3.46 -26.36 24.45
C ASN A 39 -2.45 -27.23 25.19
N GLY A 40 -1.62 -26.61 26.00
CA GLY A 40 -0.77 -27.27 26.98
C GLY A 40 -0.48 -26.31 28.11
N ASP A 41 -1.33 -26.37 29.14
CA ASP A 41 -1.00 -25.96 30.49
C ASP A 41 0.09 -26.93 31.00
N ASP A 42 1.13 -26.45 31.64
CA ASP A 42 1.59 -26.99 32.95
C ASP A 42 2.79 -26.20 33.50
N GLU A 43 2.73 -26.15 34.76
CA GLU A 43 3.49 -25.52 35.82
C GLU A 43 4.95 -25.99 35.92
N GLY A 44 5.80 -25.17 36.59
CA GLY A 44 6.81 -25.74 37.51
C GLY A 44 8.20 -25.14 37.47
N ASP A 45 8.46 -24.36 38.47
CA ASP A 45 9.60 -24.34 39.42
C ASP A 45 11.01 -23.89 38.99
N ASP A 46 11.40 -22.82 39.68
CA ASP A 46 12.63 -22.56 40.45
C ASP A 46 14.00 -22.94 39.89
N ASP A 47 14.94 -22.00 39.80
CA ASP A 47 16.06 -21.93 40.72
C ASP A 47 17.01 -20.73 40.51
N GLU A 48 17.60 -20.34 41.59
CA GLU A 48 18.48 -19.23 41.95
C GLU A 48 19.86 -19.27 41.27
N GLY A 49 20.51 -18.09 41.18
CA GLY A 49 21.96 -18.09 41.27
C GLY A 49 22.70 -16.85 40.74
N ARG A 50 22.95 -15.91 41.67
CA ARG A 50 24.20 -15.12 41.91
C ARG A 50 25.06 -14.72 40.72
N GLY A 51 25.35 -13.41 40.48
CA GLY A 51 26.24 -12.60 41.33
C GLY A 51 27.46 -12.19 40.54
N GLY A 52 27.85 -10.94 40.53
CA GLY A 52 29.15 -10.52 39.99
C GLY A 52 29.21 -8.99 39.79
N GLU A 53 29.80 -8.36 40.77
CA GLU A 53 30.18 -6.95 40.87
C GLU A 53 31.30 -6.57 39.87
N GLY A 54 31.41 -5.24 39.60
CA GLY A 54 32.71 -4.68 39.29
C GLY A 54 32.71 -3.40 38.40
N ASN A 55 32.67 -2.29 39.11
CA ASN A 55 33.54 -1.10 39.06
C ASN A 55 33.69 -0.25 37.80
N ASP A 56 33.28 0.99 37.95
CA ASP A 56 34.02 2.27 37.90
C ASP A 56 35.01 2.49 36.76
N ASP A 57 34.78 3.56 36.00
CA ASP A 57 35.77 4.67 35.98
C ASP A 57 35.23 5.97 35.37
N GLU A 58 35.68 7.06 35.98
CA GLU A 58 35.35 8.44 35.73
C GLU A 58 36.09 9.00 34.51
N GLY A 59 35.52 10.03 33.88
CA GLY A 59 36.29 10.84 32.94
C GLY A 59 35.56 12.01 32.27
N ARG A 60 35.44 13.10 33.02
CA ARG A 60 35.59 14.53 32.68
C ARG A 60 35.52 14.99 31.22
N GLY A 61 34.54 15.87 30.90
CA GLY A 61 34.87 17.31 30.70
C GLY A 61 34.97 17.76 29.24
N GLY A 62 34.13 18.69 28.83
CA GLY A 62 34.29 19.49 27.63
C GLY A 62 33.09 20.38 27.34
N GLU A 63 33.20 21.62 27.77
CA GLU A 63 32.26 22.72 27.51
C GLU A 63 32.29 23.21 26.05
N GLY A 64 31.13 23.77 25.61
CA GLY A 64 31.04 24.75 24.52
C GLY A 64 30.39 24.17 23.26
N ASP A 65 29.32 24.68 22.70
CA ASP A 65 29.07 26.07 22.32
C ASP A 65 27.59 26.19 21.88
N GLU A 66 27.06 27.36 22.04
CA GLU A 66 25.69 27.77 21.73
C GLU A 66 25.45 27.79 20.21
N GLY A 67 24.38 27.13 19.74
CA GLY A 67 23.89 27.22 18.37
C GLY A 67 22.37 27.14 18.31
N ARG A 68 21.75 28.26 18.11
CA ARG A 68 20.33 28.57 17.98
C ARG A 68 19.55 27.66 17.06
N GLY A 69 18.39 27.21 17.51
CA GLY A 69 17.09 27.58 16.94
C GLY A 69 16.68 26.74 15.71
N GLY A 70 15.88 25.74 15.93
CA GLY A 70 14.97 25.14 14.98
C GLY A 70 13.77 24.68 15.80
N ASP A 71 12.64 25.30 15.53
CA ASP A 71 11.36 24.87 16.09
C ASP A 71 11.00 23.55 15.40
N ASP A 72 11.35 22.44 16.04
CA ASP A 72 10.89 21.12 15.67
C ASP A 72 9.65 20.84 16.51
N ASP A 73 8.48 20.97 15.88
CA ASP A 73 7.23 20.45 16.42
C ASP A 73 7.33 18.93 16.46
N ASP A 74 7.86 18.42 17.56
CA ASP A 74 7.89 16.99 17.86
C ASP A 74 6.48 16.52 18.26
N ASP A 75 5.75 15.98 17.30
CA ASP A 75 4.59 15.14 17.57
C ASP A 75 5.06 13.80 18.16
N ASP A 76 5.38 13.83 19.47
CA ASP A 76 5.63 12.65 20.29
C ASP A 76 4.31 11.95 20.64
N ASP A 77 3.73 11.23 19.68
CA ASP A 77 2.57 10.39 19.94
C ASP A 77 2.69 9.03 19.26
N ASP A 78 3.68 8.20 19.60
CA ASP A 78 3.60 6.77 19.23
C ASP A 78 4.50 5.83 20.04
N GLU A 79 4.59 6.01 21.35
CA GLU A 79 4.98 4.92 22.27
C GLU A 79 3.87 4.64 23.27
N ARG A 80 2.80 4.01 22.84
CA ARG A 80 1.92 3.23 23.74
C ARG A 80 1.58 1.89 23.12
N ASP A 81 2.31 0.92 23.62
CA ASP A 81 1.89 -0.47 23.92
C ASP A 81 0.73 -1.02 23.07
N SER A 82 1.09 -1.91 22.16
CA SER A 82 0.19 -2.69 21.33
C SER A 82 -0.72 -3.61 22.16
N ARG A 83 -1.72 -3.03 22.83
CA ARG A 83 -2.88 -3.76 23.30
C ARG A 83 -4.02 -3.57 22.32
N SER A 84 -4.23 -4.59 21.54
CA SER A 84 -5.32 -4.72 20.57
C SER A 84 -6.68 -4.36 21.20
N PHE A 85 -7.17 -3.15 20.95
CA PHE A 85 -8.58 -2.82 21.14
C PHE A 85 -9.33 -3.15 19.86
N ARG A 86 -10.13 -4.21 19.95
CA ARG A 86 -11.08 -4.57 18.89
C ARG A 86 -12.18 -3.52 18.86
N PHE A 87 -12.20 -2.68 17.84
CA PHE A 87 -13.32 -1.79 17.58
C PHE A 87 -14.34 -2.50 16.69
N ASN A 88 -15.55 -2.57 17.20
CA ASN A 88 -16.71 -3.06 16.47
C ASN A 88 -17.36 -1.84 15.77
N ASP A 89 -17.59 -1.90 14.46
CA ASP A 89 -18.16 -0.81 13.64
C ASP A 89 -19.56 -0.31 14.12
N ASP A 90 -20.17 -1.00 15.06
CA ASP A 90 -21.49 -0.67 15.58
C ASP A 90 -21.48 0.29 16.80
N ASN A 91 -20.30 0.74 17.25
CA ASN A 91 -20.20 1.44 18.55
C ASN A 91 -19.82 2.94 18.44
N ARG A 92 -20.46 3.67 17.49
CA ARG A 92 -20.30 5.14 17.34
C ARG A 92 -20.62 5.93 18.62
N ASN A 93 -21.51 5.40 19.47
CA ASN A 93 -21.89 6.07 20.73
C ASN A 93 -20.84 5.92 21.82
N LEU A 94 -20.06 4.83 21.82
CA LEU A 94 -18.98 4.63 22.80
C LEU A 94 -17.76 5.50 22.44
N ARG A 95 -17.50 5.71 21.15
CA ARG A 95 -16.46 6.62 20.66
C ARG A 95 -16.74 8.06 21.07
N ARG A 96 -17.97 8.53 20.91
CA ARG A 96 -18.38 9.87 21.35
C ARG A 96 -18.24 10.08 22.86
N LEU A 97 -18.43 9.02 23.68
CA LEU A 97 -18.28 9.10 25.13
C LEU A 97 -16.80 9.13 25.55
N LEU A 98 -15.94 8.38 24.86
CA LEU A 98 -14.49 8.38 25.09
C LEU A 98 -13.85 9.69 24.64
N ASP A 99 -14.24 10.22 23.48
CA ASP A 99 -13.75 11.52 22.99
C ASP A 99 -14.18 12.67 23.92
N SER A 100 -15.40 12.61 24.50
CA SER A 100 -15.85 13.61 25.47
C SER A 100 -15.10 13.55 26.82
N LEU A 101 -14.60 12.37 27.22
CA LEU A 101 -13.81 12.19 28.44
C LEU A 101 -12.35 12.61 28.24
N LEU A 102 -11.79 12.38 27.04
CA LEU A 102 -10.43 12.81 26.69
C LEU A 102 -10.32 14.32 26.47
N LEU A 103 -11.40 14.98 26.06
CA LEU A 103 -11.45 16.44 25.93
C LEU A 103 -11.53 17.17 27.28
N GLN A 104 -11.90 16.49 28.37
CA GLN A 104 -11.95 17.08 29.72
C GLN A 104 -10.59 17.14 30.44
N GLU A 105 -9.56 16.44 29.96
CA GLU A 105 -8.22 16.43 30.58
C GLU A 105 -7.20 17.39 29.92
N ARG A 106 -7.56 18.10 28.85
CA ARG A 106 -6.68 19.01 28.10
C ARG A 106 -6.85 20.49 28.37
N ASP A 107 -7.60 20.88 29.38
CA ASP A 107 -7.73 22.30 29.75
C ASP A 107 -6.59 22.76 30.66
N ASN A 108 -5.38 22.83 30.16
CA ASN A 108 -4.29 23.70 30.64
C ASN A 108 -3.07 23.51 29.74
N ASP A 109 -2.98 24.28 28.66
CA ASP A 109 -1.76 24.96 28.25
C ASP A 109 -1.93 25.70 26.92
N ASP A 110 -1.59 26.98 27.02
CA ASP A 110 -1.18 27.91 25.97
C ASP A 110 -2.06 28.28 24.78
N ASP A 111 -2.35 29.59 24.75
CA ASP A 111 -2.91 30.46 23.72
C ASP A 111 -2.41 30.22 22.26
N LYS A 112 -2.59 29.07 21.69
CA LYS A 112 -2.65 28.91 20.22
C LYS A 112 -4.05 29.33 19.78
N GLN A 113 -4.22 30.52 19.22
CA GLN A 113 -5.43 30.88 18.47
C GLN A 113 -5.64 29.84 17.37
N GLU A 114 -6.46 28.84 17.63
CA GLU A 114 -7.02 28.01 16.56
C GLU A 114 -7.75 28.96 15.59
N ILE A 115 -7.17 29.15 14.42
CA ILE A 115 -7.87 29.78 13.30
C ILE A 115 -8.97 28.80 12.92
N ASN A 116 -10.18 29.07 13.39
CA ASN A 116 -11.35 28.27 13.07
C ASN A 116 -11.66 28.41 11.57
N VAL A 117 -11.06 27.54 10.76
CA VAL A 117 -11.25 27.48 9.33
C VAL A 117 -12.50 26.67 9.06
N GLU A 118 -13.57 27.34 8.59
CA GLU A 118 -14.80 26.65 8.24
C GLU A 118 -14.58 25.65 7.08
N PRO A 119 -15.04 24.40 7.22
CA PRO A 119 -14.96 23.40 6.18
C PRO A 119 -15.77 23.82 4.95
N LYS A 120 -15.14 23.85 3.77
CA LYS A 120 -15.81 24.12 2.50
C LYS A 120 -16.37 22.82 1.92
N THR A 121 -17.35 22.93 1.04
CA THR A 121 -17.88 21.80 0.25
C THR A 121 -17.15 21.72 -1.09
N TYR A 122 -16.69 20.53 -1.43
CA TYR A 122 -16.00 20.26 -2.69
C TYR A 122 -16.74 19.17 -3.49
N GLU A 123 -16.82 19.35 -4.80
CA GLU A 123 -17.48 18.40 -5.69
C GLU A 123 -16.71 18.22 -7.00
N GLY A 124 -16.86 17.04 -7.63
CA GLY A 124 -16.33 16.74 -8.95
C GLY A 124 -14.81 16.57 -8.98
N TYR A 125 -14.18 16.21 -7.86
CA TYR A 125 -12.75 15.85 -7.80
C TYR A 125 -12.53 14.40 -8.19
N GLY A 126 -13.46 13.50 -7.86
CA GLY A 126 -13.38 12.10 -8.20
C GLY A 126 -13.29 11.85 -9.71
N LEU A 127 -12.78 10.68 -10.06
CA LEU A 127 -12.70 10.21 -11.44
C LEU A 127 -14.08 10.31 -12.09
N LYS A 128 -14.12 10.85 -13.31
CA LYS A 128 -15.35 10.90 -14.09
C LYS A 128 -15.62 9.55 -14.70
N ASP A 129 -16.91 9.15 -14.69
CA ASP A 129 -17.35 7.99 -15.44
C ASP A 129 -17.07 8.25 -16.94
N GLU A 130 -16.19 7.44 -17.50
CA GLU A 130 -15.94 7.46 -18.95
C GLU A 130 -16.81 6.36 -19.58
N ASP A 131 -17.59 6.72 -20.59
CA ASP A 131 -18.62 5.86 -21.18
C ASP A 131 -18.08 4.67 -21.99
N GLU A 132 -16.77 4.54 -22.23
CA GLU A 132 -16.21 3.43 -23.00
C GLU A 132 -14.90 2.91 -22.42
N LYS A 133 -14.83 1.59 -22.23
CA LYS A 133 -13.59 0.86 -21.99
C LYS A 133 -12.70 0.96 -23.22
N SER A 134 -11.73 1.88 -23.21
CA SER A 134 -10.77 1.98 -24.29
C SER A 134 -9.66 0.94 -24.12
N ASN A 135 -9.12 0.45 -25.24
CA ASN A 135 -7.90 -0.36 -25.25
C ASN A 135 -6.65 0.51 -25.45
N GLU A 136 -6.79 1.81 -25.20
CA GLU A 136 -5.72 2.76 -25.45
C GLU A 136 -4.66 2.70 -24.34
N ASP A 137 -3.46 3.08 -24.70
CA ASP A 137 -2.40 3.32 -23.74
C ASP A 137 -2.79 4.51 -22.86
N PHE A 138 -2.49 4.44 -21.57
CA PHE A 138 -2.79 5.52 -20.64
C PHE A 138 -1.73 5.59 -19.53
N ASN A 139 -1.76 6.68 -18.75
CA ASN A 139 -0.92 6.79 -17.58
C ASN A 139 -1.72 7.18 -16.32
N PHE A 140 -1.20 6.77 -15.18
CA PHE A 140 -1.70 7.18 -13.88
C PHE A 140 -0.55 7.59 -12.97
N ALA A 141 -0.82 8.48 -12.01
CA ALA A 141 0.18 9.02 -11.11
C ALA A 141 -0.18 8.76 -9.66
N ALA A 142 0.82 8.47 -8.82
CA ALA A 142 0.62 8.17 -7.41
C ALA A 142 1.64 8.88 -6.51
N ALA A 143 1.17 9.43 -5.40
CA ALA A 143 1.95 9.86 -4.24
C ALA A 143 1.04 9.95 -3.01
N GLY A 144 1.59 9.88 -1.82
CA GLY A 144 0.90 10.11 -0.55
C GLY A 144 1.65 11.15 0.29
N ASP A 145 1.14 11.41 1.50
CA ASP A 145 1.76 12.31 2.49
C ASP A 145 1.99 13.71 1.87
N PHE A 146 0.88 14.33 1.41
CA PHE A 146 0.97 15.58 0.65
C PHE A 146 1.16 16.80 1.53
N GLY A 147 0.34 16.93 2.58
CA GLY A 147 0.22 18.20 3.26
C GLY A 147 -0.22 19.33 2.32
N CYS A 148 0.13 20.59 2.68
CA CYS A 148 -0.29 21.78 1.95
C CYS A 148 0.87 22.72 1.62
N SER A 149 2.09 22.21 1.67
CA SER A 149 3.32 22.95 1.48
C SER A 149 3.55 23.34 0.01
N GLU A 150 4.56 24.15 -0.23
CA GLU A 150 5.04 24.44 -1.59
C GLU A 150 5.55 23.17 -2.30
N ASN A 151 6.10 22.21 -1.55
CA ASN A 151 6.53 20.93 -2.10
C ASN A 151 5.33 20.16 -2.68
N ALA A 152 4.20 20.13 -1.97
CA ALA A 152 2.96 19.50 -2.46
C ALA A 152 2.46 20.15 -3.74
N ARG A 153 2.48 21.51 -3.81
CA ARG A 153 2.11 22.23 -5.05
C ARG A 153 3.01 21.89 -6.21
N ASN A 154 4.32 21.77 -5.96
CA ASN A 154 5.29 21.39 -6.99
C ASN A 154 5.08 19.96 -7.46
N THR A 155 4.79 19.03 -6.56
CA THR A 155 4.47 17.64 -6.91
C THR A 155 3.23 17.58 -7.81
N VAL A 156 2.15 18.28 -7.42
CA VAL A 156 0.91 18.31 -8.19
C VAL A 156 1.10 18.95 -9.57
N LYS A 157 1.86 20.04 -9.65
CA LYS A 157 2.20 20.67 -10.92
C LYS A 157 2.97 19.72 -11.85
N ASN A 158 3.97 19.02 -11.32
CA ASN A 158 4.75 18.05 -12.11
C ASN A 158 3.90 16.86 -12.53
N MET A 159 2.94 16.42 -11.68
CA MET A 159 1.93 15.42 -12.08
C MET A 159 1.09 15.94 -13.25
N GLU A 160 0.56 17.16 -13.17
CA GLU A 160 -0.26 17.77 -14.23
C GLU A 160 0.49 17.82 -15.57
N ASP A 161 1.79 18.12 -15.55
CA ASP A 161 2.64 18.17 -16.75
C ASP A 161 2.75 16.80 -17.43
N LYS A 162 2.60 15.68 -16.71
CA LYS A 162 2.54 14.32 -17.28
C LYS A 162 1.15 13.93 -17.78
N LYS A 163 0.13 14.76 -17.53
CA LYS A 163 -1.26 14.59 -18.00
C LYS A 163 -1.86 13.22 -17.66
N PRO A 164 -1.78 12.75 -16.40
CA PRO A 164 -2.34 11.46 -16.05
C PRO A 164 -3.85 11.44 -16.26
N GLU A 165 -4.39 10.30 -16.66
CA GLU A 165 -5.83 10.05 -16.74
C GLU A 165 -6.39 9.72 -15.36
N VAL A 166 -5.62 9.03 -14.53
CA VAL A 166 -5.98 8.69 -13.14
C VAL A 166 -4.90 9.17 -12.18
N VAL A 167 -5.30 9.71 -11.04
CA VAL A 167 -4.42 10.16 -9.95
C VAL A 167 -4.80 9.45 -8.68
N LEU A 168 -3.82 8.86 -8.01
CA LEU A 168 -3.97 8.03 -6.82
C LEU A 168 -3.25 8.69 -5.62
N PRO A 169 -3.89 9.60 -4.88
CA PRO A 169 -3.40 10.03 -3.57
C PRO A 169 -3.50 8.87 -2.58
N LEU A 170 -2.37 8.55 -1.91
CA LEU A 170 -2.19 7.33 -1.13
C LEU A 170 -2.39 7.51 0.39
N GLY A 171 -3.09 8.56 0.80
CA GLY A 171 -3.38 8.87 2.20
C GLY A 171 -2.53 9.98 2.76
N ASP A 172 -2.88 10.42 3.97
CA ASP A 172 -2.38 11.62 4.63
C ASP A 172 -2.39 12.80 3.67
N LEU A 173 -3.62 13.11 3.22
CA LEU A 173 -3.88 14.09 2.18
C LEU A 173 -3.63 15.50 2.72
N SER A 174 -4.07 15.76 3.97
CA SER A 174 -3.88 17.03 4.67
C SER A 174 -3.56 16.81 6.15
N TYR A 175 -2.57 17.53 6.67
CA TYR A 175 -2.22 17.57 8.10
C TYR A 175 -2.87 18.76 8.81
N GLN A 176 -3.79 19.48 8.14
CA GLN A 176 -4.57 20.56 8.73
C GLN A 176 -5.89 20.03 9.31
N SER A 177 -6.54 20.80 10.17
CA SER A 177 -7.84 20.47 10.75
C SER A 177 -8.98 20.34 9.72
N THR A 178 -8.79 20.80 8.49
CA THR A 178 -9.71 20.69 7.36
C THR A 178 -8.99 20.23 6.10
N ALA A 179 -9.74 19.68 5.14
CA ALA A 179 -9.22 19.29 3.83
C ALA A 179 -9.10 20.47 2.83
N ASN A 180 -9.46 21.70 3.25
CA ASN A 180 -9.58 22.83 2.34
C ASN A 180 -8.32 23.08 1.51
N CYS A 181 -7.15 23.12 2.17
CA CYS A 181 -5.89 23.40 1.49
C CYS A 181 -5.50 22.29 0.50
N TRP A 182 -5.78 21.04 0.84
CA TRP A 182 -5.48 19.91 -0.06
C TRP A 182 -6.33 19.96 -1.32
N PHE A 183 -7.63 20.22 -1.20
CA PHE A 183 -8.48 20.40 -2.38
C PHE A 183 -8.01 21.55 -3.27
N ASP A 184 -7.54 22.66 -2.66
CA ASP A 184 -6.98 23.79 -3.40
C ASP A 184 -5.67 23.38 -4.12
N VAL A 185 -4.80 22.58 -3.49
CA VAL A 185 -3.58 22.03 -4.10
C VAL A 185 -3.90 21.09 -5.27
N MET A 186 -4.87 20.21 -5.09
CA MET A 186 -5.24 19.21 -6.10
C MET A 186 -6.17 19.72 -7.20
N ALA A 187 -6.55 21.00 -7.18
CA ALA A 187 -7.48 21.58 -8.15
C ALA A 187 -7.09 21.36 -9.63
N PRO A 188 -5.80 21.40 -10.04
CA PRO A 188 -5.37 21.12 -11.42
C PRO A 188 -5.72 19.71 -11.91
N LEU A 189 -5.81 18.74 -10.98
CA LEU A 189 -6.07 17.32 -11.27
C LEU A 189 -7.54 16.92 -11.02
N LYS A 190 -8.42 17.89 -10.80
CA LYS A 190 -9.83 17.67 -10.55
C LYS A 190 -10.49 16.82 -11.64
N GLY A 191 -11.31 15.84 -11.22
CA GLY A 191 -12.03 14.93 -12.13
C GLY A 191 -11.25 13.69 -12.54
N LYS A 192 -10.06 13.46 -11.93
CA LYS A 192 -9.17 12.33 -12.24
C LYS A 192 -8.75 11.54 -11.00
N ILE A 193 -9.27 11.87 -9.83
CA ILE A 193 -8.71 11.45 -8.55
C ILE A 193 -9.51 10.30 -7.94
N MET A 194 -8.80 9.29 -7.45
CA MET A 194 -9.33 8.20 -6.62
C MET A 194 -8.47 8.09 -5.36
N ILE A 195 -9.05 8.43 -4.20
CA ILE A 195 -8.29 8.60 -2.96
C ILE A 195 -8.18 7.31 -2.15
N THR A 196 -7.02 7.11 -1.52
CA THR A 196 -6.84 6.29 -0.32
C THR A 196 -6.83 7.24 0.88
N LEU A 197 -7.43 6.85 2.00
CA LEU A 197 -7.42 7.64 3.23
C LEU A 197 -6.32 7.14 4.16
N GLY A 198 -5.54 8.09 4.72
CA GLY A 198 -4.51 7.83 5.70
C GLY A 198 -4.93 8.16 7.14
N TYR A 199 -3.97 8.07 8.06
CA TYR A 199 -4.20 8.30 9.48
C TYR A 199 -4.72 9.71 9.75
N HIS A 200 -4.04 10.75 9.25
CA HIS A 200 -4.44 12.14 9.44
C HIS A 200 -5.78 12.48 8.78
N ASP A 201 -6.18 11.76 7.74
CA ASP A 201 -7.49 11.98 7.09
C ASP A 201 -8.65 11.48 7.92
N VAL A 202 -8.42 10.43 8.74
CA VAL A 202 -9.45 9.75 9.53
C VAL A 202 -9.46 10.21 10.98
N SER A 203 -8.30 10.56 11.55
CA SER A 203 -8.11 10.81 12.99
C SER A 203 -8.22 12.27 13.40
N ASP A 204 -7.86 13.23 12.52
CA ASP A 204 -7.79 14.65 12.86
C ASP A 204 -9.14 15.39 12.88
N GLY A 205 -10.23 14.66 12.80
CA GLY A 205 -11.55 15.21 12.99
C GLY A 205 -12.60 14.79 11.97
N GLU A 206 -13.84 14.66 12.44
CA GLU A 206 -15.00 14.23 11.65
C GLU A 206 -15.27 15.19 10.46
N ALA A 207 -15.07 16.49 10.65
CA ALA A 207 -15.34 17.48 9.61
C ALA A 207 -14.41 17.34 8.39
N LYS A 208 -13.14 16.99 8.62
CA LYS A 208 -12.16 16.75 7.55
C LYS A 208 -12.50 15.46 6.79
N LEU A 209 -12.73 14.37 7.50
CA LEU A 209 -13.17 13.11 6.90
C LEU A 209 -14.45 13.28 6.07
N ASP A 210 -15.44 14.00 6.61
CA ASP A 210 -16.69 14.33 5.92
C ASP A 210 -16.48 15.09 4.60
N GLN A 211 -15.47 15.98 4.54
CA GLN A 211 -15.13 16.68 3.31
C GLN A 211 -14.65 15.71 2.22
N TYR A 212 -13.79 14.73 2.57
CA TYR A 212 -13.34 13.71 1.63
C TYR A 212 -14.48 12.79 1.21
N VAL A 213 -15.21 12.23 2.17
CA VAL A 213 -16.33 11.32 1.90
C VAL A 213 -17.36 11.94 0.97
N LYS A 214 -17.75 13.20 1.23
CA LYS A 214 -18.71 13.94 0.41
C LYS A 214 -18.11 14.38 -0.93
N GLY A 215 -16.87 14.86 -0.93
CA GLY A 215 -16.18 15.34 -2.13
C GLY A 215 -15.97 14.27 -3.19
N PHE A 216 -15.72 13.05 -2.75
CA PHE A 216 -15.47 11.87 -3.62
C PHE A 216 -16.68 10.93 -3.70
N LYS A 217 -17.74 11.17 -2.94
CA LYS A 217 -18.97 10.34 -2.90
C LYS A 217 -18.68 8.87 -2.56
N ILE A 218 -17.75 8.63 -1.64
CA ILE A 218 -17.40 7.28 -1.20
C ILE A 218 -18.23 6.87 0.02
N ASP A 219 -18.90 5.72 -0.05
CA ASP A 219 -19.70 5.17 1.05
C ASP A 219 -18.85 4.40 2.07
N LYS A 220 -17.69 3.91 1.64
CA LYS A 220 -16.73 3.13 2.42
C LYS A 220 -15.33 3.63 2.14
N HIS A 221 -14.42 3.46 3.08
CA HIS A 221 -13.01 3.83 2.91
C HIS A 221 -12.22 2.81 2.04
N TYR A 222 -12.85 1.70 1.65
CA TYR A 222 -12.30 0.68 0.75
C TYR A 222 -13.30 0.41 -0.37
N TYR A 223 -12.80 0.31 -1.59
CA TYR A 223 -13.60 0.14 -2.80
C TYR A 223 -12.70 -0.29 -3.97
N SER A 224 -13.30 -0.66 -5.09
CA SER A 224 -12.56 -0.97 -6.33
C SER A 224 -13.23 -0.33 -7.53
N TYR A 225 -12.48 -0.23 -8.61
CA TYR A 225 -12.95 0.26 -9.91
C TYR A 225 -12.03 -0.22 -11.02
N ASP A 226 -12.57 -0.34 -12.22
CA ASP A 226 -11.81 -0.67 -13.42
C ASP A 226 -11.59 0.60 -14.26
N TYR A 227 -10.37 0.76 -14.75
CA TYR A 227 -10.07 1.78 -15.75
C TYR A 227 -9.16 1.16 -16.82
N ASN A 228 -9.59 1.21 -18.07
CA ASN A 228 -8.89 0.58 -19.21
C ASN A 228 -8.46 -0.85 -18.90
N LYS A 229 -8.34 -1.78 -18.76
CA LYS A 229 -7.80 -3.11 -18.43
C LYS A 229 -6.99 -3.18 -17.13
N VAL A 230 -7.08 -2.15 -16.28
CA VAL A 230 -6.51 -2.15 -14.94
C VAL A 230 -7.63 -2.18 -13.91
N HIS A 231 -7.57 -3.15 -13.03
CA HIS A 231 -8.40 -3.21 -11.83
C HIS A 231 -7.65 -2.53 -10.68
N PHE A 232 -8.26 -1.51 -10.10
CA PHE A 232 -7.75 -0.79 -8.95
C PHE A 232 -8.54 -1.16 -7.70
N LEU A 233 -7.85 -1.69 -6.70
CA LEU A 233 -8.41 -2.00 -5.39
C LEU A 233 -7.86 -1.02 -4.36
N VAL A 234 -8.73 -0.21 -3.77
CA VAL A 234 -8.39 0.71 -2.67
C VAL A 234 -8.69 0.03 -1.35
N MET A 235 -7.67 -0.11 -0.50
CA MET A 235 -7.78 -0.70 0.82
C MET A 235 -7.60 0.36 1.90
N ALA A 236 -8.28 0.19 3.04
CA ALA A 236 -8.24 1.11 4.17
C ALA A 236 -7.48 0.50 5.35
N SER A 237 -6.24 0.94 5.59
CA SER A 237 -5.46 0.53 6.76
C SER A 237 -6.01 1.07 8.08
N GLU A 238 -6.71 2.21 8.03
CA GLU A 238 -7.31 2.88 9.19
C GLU A 238 -8.74 2.38 9.52
N SER A 239 -9.18 1.30 8.85
CA SER A 239 -10.45 0.62 9.13
C SER A 239 -10.21 -0.82 9.57
N ASN A 240 -11.24 -1.49 10.10
CA ASN A 240 -11.10 -2.89 10.47
C ASN A 240 -10.83 -3.76 9.24
N PHE A 241 -9.61 -4.28 9.15
CA PHE A 241 -9.12 -5.13 8.06
C PHE A 241 -8.91 -6.59 8.47
N GLN A 242 -9.15 -6.94 9.73
CA GLN A 242 -8.88 -8.28 10.27
C GLN A 242 -9.69 -9.38 9.57
N ASN A 243 -9.22 -10.62 9.69
CA ASN A 243 -9.95 -11.77 9.17
C ASN A 243 -11.39 -11.80 9.70
N GLY A 244 -12.35 -12.00 8.79
CA GLY A 244 -13.78 -11.95 9.09
C GLY A 244 -14.41 -10.56 9.10
N SER A 245 -13.64 -9.48 8.90
CA SER A 245 -14.20 -8.14 8.69
C SER A 245 -14.92 -8.00 7.36
N LYS A 246 -15.74 -6.95 7.25
CA LYS A 246 -16.40 -6.62 5.97
C LYS A 246 -15.38 -6.28 4.88
N GLN A 247 -14.30 -5.58 5.23
CA GLN A 247 -13.23 -5.26 4.29
C GLN A 247 -12.49 -6.52 3.83
N PHE A 248 -12.12 -7.43 4.74
CA PHE A 248 -11.47 -8.68 4.36
C PHE A 248 -12.31 -9.51 3.37
N SER A 249 -13.61 -9.62 3.65
CA SER A 249 -14.53 -10.35 2.77
C SER A 249 -14.66 -9.69 1.40
N PHE A 250 -14.75 -8.36 1.36
CA PHE A 250 -14.77 -7.56 0.14
C PHE A 250 -13.50 -7.77 -0.67
N VAL A 251 -12.32 -7.52 -0.09
CA VAL A 251 -11.02 -7.64 -0.78
C VAL A 251 -10.82 -9.04 -1.36
N LYS A 252 -11.15 -10.08 -0.59
CA LYS A 252 -11.01 -11.46 -1.05
C LYS A 252 -11.91 -11.77 -2.26
N GLN A 253 -13.17 -11.34 -2.21
CA GLN A 253 -14.12 -11.54 -3.30
C GLN A 253 -13.72 -10.73 -4.54
N ASP A 254 -13.40 -9.48 -4.37
CA ASP A 254 -13.03 -8.54 -5.41
C ASP A 254 -11.79 -9.01 -6.19
N LEU A 255 -10.71 -9.38 -5.50
CA LEU A 255 -9.51 -9.95 -6.13
C LEU A 255 -9.82 -11.28 -6.85
N GLU A 256 -10.68 -12.11 -6.29
CA GLU A 256 -11.10 -13.36 -6.94
C GLU A 256 -11.84 -13.08 -8.26
N GLU A 257 -12.73 -12.11 -8.28
CA GLU A 257 -13.49 -11.69 -9.46
C GLU A 257 -12.56 -11.05 -10.51
N ALA A 258 -11.70 -10.11 -10.11
CA ALA A 258 -10.73 -9.46 -10.99
C ALA A 258 -9.77 -10.47 -11.63
N SER A 259 -9.26 -11.43 -10.86
CA SER A 259 -8.31 -12.45 -11.37
C SER A 259 -8.90 -13.38 -12.43
N LYS A 260 -10.23 -13.52 -12.46
CA LYS A 260 -10.98 -14.33 -13.43
C LYS A 260 -11.50 -13.53 -14.61
N ASN A 261 -11.45 -12.20 -14.53
CA ASN A 261 -11.95 -11.33 -15.58
C ASN A 261 -10.91 -11.21 -16.72
N ASN A 262 -11.24 -11.72 -17.90
CA ASN A 262 -10.34 -11.66 -19.07
C ASN A 262 -10.20 -10.24 -19.66
N ASP A 263 -11.05 -9.30 -19.28
CA ASP A 263 -10.94 -7.89 -19.67
C ASP A 263 -9.91 -7.14 -18.81
N ILE A 264 -9.43 -7.73 -17.70
CA ILE A 264 -8.43 -7.14 -16.82
C ILE A 264 -7.05 -7.76 -17.08
N ASN A 265 -6.10 -6.91 -17.38
CA ASN A 265 -4.69 -7.29 -17.57
C ASN A 265 -3.86 -7.06 -16.30
N TRP A 266 -4.17 -6.02 -15.52
CA TRP A 266 -3.39 -5.57 -14.37
C TRP A 266 -4.26 -5.44 -13.13
N ILE A 267 -3.74 -5.88 -11.97
CA ILE A 267 -4.36 -5.65 -10.66
C ILE A 267 -3.40 -4.79 -9.83
N VAL A 268 -3.85 -3.58 -9.51
CA VAL A 268 -3.11 -2.59 -8.72
C VAL A 268 -3.85 -2.35 -7.41
N VAL A 269 -3.16 -2.49 -6.30
CA VAL A 269 -3.71 -2.22 -4.96
C VAL A 269 -3.14 -0.92 -4.43
N THR A 270 -3.98 -0.08 -3.83
CA THR A 270 -3.55 1.09 -3.06
C THR A 270 -3.89 0.92 -1.59
N ILE A 271 -2.97 1.29 -0.72
CA ILE A 271 -3.12 1.23 0.73
C ILE A 271 -2.23 2.30 1.37
N TYR A 272 -2.63 2.87 2.50
CA TYR A 272 -1.82 3.88 3.15
C TYR A 272 -0.62 3.28 3.91
N ARG A 273 -0.84 2.41 4.93
CA ARG A 273 0.27 1.83 5.71
C ARG A 273 1.05 0.81 4.91
N PRO A 274 2.41 0.86 4.95
CA PRO A 274 3.23 -0.04 4.17
C PRO A 274 3.22 -1.47 4.73
N LEU A 275 3.08 -2.46 3.85
CA LEU A 275 3.21 -3.88 4.17
C LEU A 275 4.70 -4.29 4.26
N TYR A 276 5.53 -3.62 3.49
CA TYR A 276 6.99 -3.77 3.50
C TYR A 276 7.66 -2.41 3.43
N THR A 277 8.66 -2.18 4.28
CA THR A 277 9.44 -0.94 4.29
C THR A 277 10.87 -1.22 4.79
N SER A 278 11.83 -0.43 4.35
CA SER A 278 13.14 -0.33 5.01
C SER A 278 12.99 0.33 6.37
N PRO A 279 13.95 0.19 7.26
CA PRO A 279 13.97 0.95 8.50
C PRO A 279 13.77 2.45 8.25
N SER A 280 12.78 3.02 8.90
CA SER A 280 12.38 4.42 8.85
C SER A 280 11.57 4.73 10.11
N LYS A 281 11.00 5.93 10.25
CA LYS A 281 10.19 6.32 11.44
C LYS A 281 9.06 5.32 11.70
N HIS A 282 8.36 4.86 10.68
CA HIS A 282 7.24 3.93 10.81
C HIS A 282 7.62 2.51 10.35
N THR A 283 7.14 1.52 11.09
CA THR A 283 7.31 0.10 10.77
C THR A 283 6.29 -0.37 9.74
N ALA A 284 6.51 -1.55 9.17
CA ALA A 284 5.52 -2.22 8.33
C ALA A 284 4.28 -2.61 9.16
N GLU A 285 3.09 -2.55 8.54
CA GLU A 285 1.84 -3.08 9.12
C GLU A 285 1.82 -4.60 8.98
N GLU A 286 2.43 -5.27 9.96
CA GLU A 286 2.69 -6.70 9.91
C GLU A 286 1.43 -7.55 9.85
N SER A 287 0.42 -7.22 10.65
CA SER A 287 -0.83 -7.97 10.68
C SER A 287 -1.58 -7.91 9.34
N MET A 288 -1.50 -6.79 8.65
CA MET A 288 -2.07 -6.62 7.34
C MET A 288 -1.25 -7.33 6.25
N ARG A 289 0.08 -7.24 6.32
CA ARG A 289 0.98 -8.00 5.45
C ARG A 289 0.68 -9.48 5.48
N ASP A 290 0.64 -10.06 6.69
CA ASP A 290 0.51 -11.50 6.89
C ASP A 290 -0.88 -12.03 6.47
N LEU A 291 -1.88 -11.16 6.48
CA LEU A 291 -3.23 -11.50 6.06
C LEU A 291 -3.45 -11.35 4.55
N TYR A 292 -2.90 -10.29 3.92
CA TYR A 292 -3.26 -9.94 2.56
C TYR A 292 -2.21 -10.30 1.51
N HIS A 293 -0.90 -10.32 1.81
CA HIS A 293 0.09 -10.71 0.81
C HIS A 293 -0.13 -12.14 0.26
N PRO A 294 -0.52 -13.16 1.06
CA PRO A 294 -0.89 -14.46 0.53
C PRO A 294 -2.08 -14.42 -0.46
N LEU A 295 -3.02 -13.48 -0.27
CA LEU A 295 -4.12 -13.28 -1.21
C LEU A 295 -3.63 -12.58 -2.48
N PHE A 296 -2.70 -11.63 -2.36
CA PHE A 296 -2.11 -10.96 -3.51
C PHE A 296 -1.36 -11.94 -4.41
N ASP A 297 -0.53 -12.83 -3.83
CA ASP A 297 0.13 -13.90 -4.56
C ASP A 297 -0.90 -14.84 -5.24
N LYS A 298 -1.93 -15.22 -4.50
CA LYS A 298 -2.95 -16.15 -5.00
C LYS A 298 -3.74 -15.62 -6.18
N TYR A 299 -4.08 -14.32 -6.16
CA TYR A 299 -4.96 -13.72 -7.15
C TYR A 299 -4.21 -12.89 -8.21
N GLY A 300 -2.87 -12.89 -8.16
CA GLY A 300 -2.02 -12.28 -9.18
C GLY A 300 -2.05 -10.75 -9.16
N VAL A 301 -1.97 -10.15 -7.97
CA VAL A 301 -1.71 -8.71 -7.84
C VAL A 301 -0.34 -8.39 -8.41
N ASP A 302 -0.25 -7.37 -9.25
CA ASP A 302 0.99 -6.97 -9.91
C ASP A 302 1.77 -5.92 -9.11
N LEU A 303 1.04 -4.97 -8.52
CA LEU A 303 1.64 -3.80 -7.87
C LEU A 303 0.81 -3.36 -6.66
N VAL A 304 1.49 -3.07 -5.56
CA VAL A 304 0.91 -2.43 -4.36
C VAL A 304 1.55 -1.06 -4.17
N LEU A 305 0.75 0.00 -4.19
CA LEU A 305 1.15 1.37 -3.95
C LEU A 305 0.79 1.74 -2.50
N GLN A 306 1.76 2.18 -1.75
CA GLN A 306 1.65 2.48 -0.33
C GLN A 306 2.34 3.80 0.03
N ALA A 307 2.15 4.33 1.25
CA ALA A 307 2.67 5.62 1.70
C ALA A 307 3.12 5.57 3.17
N HIS A 308 2.78 6.57 3.99
CA HIS A 308 3.03 6.67 5.43
C HIS A 308 4.49 6.91 5.82
N ASN A 309 5.45 6.21 5.24
CA ASN A 309 6.86 6.55 5.38
C ASN A 309 7.22 7.64 4.35
N HIS A 310 7.63 8.81 4.83
CA HIS A 310 7.91 9.98 4.00
C HIS A 310 9.22 9.80 3.24
N ASN A 311 9.21 8.90 2.28
CA ASN A 311 10.29 8.60 1.34
C ASN A 311 9.74 7.80 0.15
N TYR A 312 10.55 7.58 -0.86
CA TYR A 312 10.28 6.63 -1.92
C TYR A 312 11.05 5.35 -1.69
N GLN A 313 10.35 4.21 -1.73
CA GLN A 313 10.95 2.89 -1.72
C GLN A 313 10.23 2.00 -2.72
N ARG A 314 10.97 1.20 -3.45
CA ARG A 314 10.41 0.14 -4.29
C ARG A 314 11.12 -1.17 -4.02
N THR A 315 10.36 -2.23 -3.82
CA THR A 315 10.90 -3.57 -3.64
C THR A 315 11.29 -4.21 -4.97
N TYR A 316 12.10 -5.26 -4.91
CA TYR A 316 12.09 -6.28 -5.94
C TYR A 316 10.72 -6.96 -5.98
N PRO A 317 10.38 -7.74 -7.02
CA PRO A 317 9.20 -8.61 -6.97
C PRO A 317 9.31 -9.61 -5.83
N LEU A 318 8.26 -9.70 -5.01
CA LEU A 318 8.22 -10.48 -3.77
C LEU A 318 7.10 -11.50 -3.81
N THR A 319 7.33 -12.68 -3.23
CA THR A 319 6.27 -13.57 -2.78
C THR A 319 6.30 -13.73 -1.27
N TYR A 320 5.15 -14.04 -0.68
CA TYR A 320 5.00 -14.19 0.75
C TYR A 320 5.86 -15.35 1.28
N ASN A 321 6.55 -15.13 2.40
CA ASN A 321 7.32 -16.16 3.09
C ASN A 321 6.59 -16.55 4.39
N PRO A 322 5.90 -17.70 4.43
CA PRO A 322 5.14 -18.10 5.61
C PRO A 322 6.01 -18.47 6.83
N GLU A 323 7.31 -18.76 6.61
CA GLU A 323 8.23 -19.08 7.71
C GLU A 323 8.77 -17.80 8.37
N LYS A 324 8.91 -16.73 7.61
CA LYS A 324 9.40 -15.43 8.09
C LYS A 324 8.86 -14.29 7.22
N ALA A 325 7.66 -13.85 7.52
CA ALA A 325 6.92 -12.86 6.72
C ALA A 325 7.67 -11.51 6.55
N SER A 326 8.43 -11.09 7.56
CA SER A 326 9.30 -9.90 7.48
C SER A 326 10.50 -10.06 6.54
N ASN A 327 10.76 -11.27 6.01
CA ASN A 327 11.79 -11.54 5.04
C ASN A 327 11.20 -12.27 3.83
N PRO A 328 10.47 -11.54 2.98
CA PRO A 328 9.79 -12.10 1.82
C PRO A 328 10.79 -12.75 0.84
N VAL A 329 10.29 -13.59 -0.04
CA VAL A 329 11.12 -14.22 -1.06
C VAL A 329 11.24 -13.27 -2.26
N ILE A 330 12.45 -12.88 -2.59
CA ILE A 330 12.76 -12.13 -3.81
C ILE A 330 12.75 -13.11 -4.98
N THR A 331 11.81 -12.93 -5.91
CA THR A 331 11.64 -13.82 -7.07
C THR A 331 12.50 -13.39 -8.26
N ASN A 332 12.85 -12.11 -8.33
CA ASN A 332 13.68 -11.53 -9.38
C ASN A 332 14.55 -10.41 -8.80
N GLY A 333 15.86 -10.55 -8.86
CA GLY A 333 16.82 -9.58 -8.30
C GLY A 333 17.29 -8.50 -9.28
N PHE A 334 16.71 -8.40 -10.49
CA PHE A 334 16.98 -7.28 -11.39
C PHE A 334 16.27 -6.02 -10.90
N THR A 335 16.83 -4.86 -11.21
CA THR A 335 16.31 -3.58 -10.72
C THR A 335 15.29 -2.93 -11.65
N THR A 336 15.21 -3.33 -12.93
CA THR A 336 14.45 -2.57 -13.92
C THR A 336 13.49 -3.36 -14.80
N GLY A 337 13.65 -4.68 -14.90
CA GLY A 337 12.83 -5.49 -15.81
C GLY A 337 12.24 -6.72 -15.13
N TYR A 338 10.93 -6.86 -15.17
CA TYR A 338 10.17 -7.91 -14.51
C TYR A 338 9.17 -8.58 -15.43
N ASN A 339 8.74 -9.79 -15.08
CA ASN A 339 7.72 -10.54 -15.78
C ASN A 339 6.63 -10.97 -14.78
N SER A 340 5.49 -10.31 -14.82
CA SER A 340 4.39 -10.54 -13.88
C SER A 340 3.83 -11.97 -13.90
N ASN A 341 3.98 -12.70 -15.00
CA ASN A 341 3.52 -14.10 -15.05
C ASN A 341 4.38 -15.05 -14.22
N ASN A 342 5.62 -14.66 -13.89
CA ASN A 342 6.60 -15.50 -13.20
C ASN A 342 7.16 -14.87 -11.92
N ASP A 343 7.11 -13.54 -11.84
CA ASP A 343 7.62 -12.77 -10.71
C ASP A 343 6.48 -12.46 -9.72
N GLY A 344 6.84 -12.17 -8.48
CA GLY A 344 5.88 -11.80 -7.44
C GLY A 344 5.43 -10.35 -7.49
N VAL A 345 4.79 -9.91 -6.43
CA VAL A 345 4.22 -8.56 -6.27
C VAL A 345 5.32 -7.53 -6.04
N ILE A 346 5.21 -6.35 -6.68
CA ILE A 346 6.06 -5.20 -6.37
C ILE A 346 5.32 -4.28 -5.39
N PHE A 347 6.02 -3.87 -4.32
CA PHE A 347 5.52 -2.89 -3.37
C PHE A 347 6.29 -1.58 -3.55
N ALA A 348 5.57 -0.46 -3.72
CA ALA A 348 6.16 0.85 -3.84
C ALA A 348 5.57 1.79 -2.78
N THR A 349 6.41 2.25 -1.86
CA THR A 349 6.09 3.32 -0.91
C THR A 349 6.39 4.65 -1.57
N ILE A 350 5.42 5.56 -1.60
CA ILE A 350 5.51 6.85 -2.28
C ILE A 350 4.99 7.96 -1.35
N GLY A 351 5.57 8.04 -0.15
CA GLY A 351 5.27 9.08 0.84
C GLY A 351 6.02 10.39 0.54
N THR A 352 5.95 10.84 -0.71
CA THR A 352 6.81 11.90 -1.23
C THR A 352 6.02 13.09 -1.76
N GLY A 353 4.71 13.14 -1.45
CA GLY A 353 3.78 14.13 -1.98
C GLY A 353 4.11 15.58 -1.59
N GLY A 354 4.65 15.79 -0.39
CA GLY A 354 4.99 17.17 0.00
C GLY A 354 5.29 17.40 1.48
N GLU A 355 4.99 16.43 2.36
CA GLU A 355 5.29 16.51 3.78
C GLU A 355 6.76 16.16 4.06
N SER A 356 7.30 16.65 5.18
CA SER A 356 8.72 16.56 5.51
C SER A 356 9.22 15.11 5.65
N PHE A 357 10.48 14.87 5.28
CA PHE A 357 11.10 13.55 5.34
C PHE A 357 11.54 13.19 6.75
N TYR A 358 11.46 11.90 7.07
CA TYR A 358 11.98 11.35 8.34
C TYR A 358 13.44 10.90 8.25
N GLY A 359 14.04 10.88 7.05
CA GLY A 359 15.34 10.28 6.81
C GLY A 359 15.27 8.78 6.54
N LEU A 360 16.42 8.18 6.27
CA LEU A 360 16.59 6.79 5.89
C LEU A 360 17.56 6.11 6.85
N ASP A 361 17.05 5.23 7.74
CA ASP A 361 17.84 4.57 8.80
C ASP A 361 18.48 3.25 8.35
N GLY A 362 18.44 2.98 7.06
CA GLY A 362 19.01 1.77 6.48
C GLY A 362 18.27 1.32 5.23
N ARG A 363 18.57 0.13 4.74
CA ARG A 363 17.94 -0.46 3.58
C ARG A 363 17.67 -1.94 3.78
N ALA A 364 16.43 -2.36 3.68
CA ALA A 364 16.07 -3.76 3.72
C ALA A 364 16.55 -4.48 2.45
N SER A 365 16.93 -5.76 2.58
CA SER A 365 17.47 -6.56 1.48
C SER A 365 16.50 -6.74 0.30
N PHE A 366 15.21 -6.66 0.57
CA PHE A 366 14.16 -6.79 -0.44
C PHE A 366 13.84 -5.47 -1.17
N VAL A 367 14.45 -4.34 -0.78
CA VAL A 367 14.24 -3.02 -1.40
C VAL A 367 15.22 -2.82 -2.56
N ALA A 368 14.70 -2.64 -3.77
CA ALA A 368 15.47 -2.41 -4.99
C ALA A 368 15.96 -0.96 -5.10
N THR A 369 15.14 0.02 -4.71
CA THR A 369 15.44 1.45 -4.76
C THR A 369 14.87 2.15 -3.54
N GLN A 370 15.60 3.17 -3.03
CA GLN A 370 15.21 3.99 -1.89
C GLN A 370 15.74 5.41 -2.09
N ILE A 371 14.84 6.41 -1.97
CA ILE A 371 15.12 7.79 -2.35
C ILE A 371 14.40 8.74 -1.38
N ASP A 372 15.11 9.77 -0.93
CA ASP A 372 14.61 10.84 -0.08
C ASP A 372 14.47 12.13 -0.91
N ARG A 373 13.39 12.21 -1.71
CA ARG A 373 13.08 13.32 -2.61
C ARG A 373 11.57 13.46 -2.78
N PHE A 374 11.08 14.70 -2.74
CA PHE A 374 9.70 15.00 -3.14
C PHE A 374 9.48 14.67 -4.62
N GLY A 375 8.33 14.10 -4.91
CA GLY A 375 8.00 13.68 -6.25
C GLY A 375 6.83 12.71 -6.28
N PHE A 376 6.69 12.01 -7.37
CA PHE A 376 5.60 11.06 -7.59
C PHE A 376 6.03 9.92 -8.53
N LEU A 377 5.34 8.82 -8.46
CA LEU A 377 5.47 7.71 -9.40
C LEU A 377 4.44 7.87 -10.51
N ASN A 378 4.91 8.00 -11.76
CA ASN A 378 4.08 7.93 -12.95
C ASN A 378 4.13 6.50 -13.51
N LEU A 379 2.98 5.94 -13.83
CA LEU A 379 2.82 4.56 -14.30
C LEU A 379 2.14 4.56 -15.66
N GLU A 380 2.86 4.13 -16.69
CA GLU A 380 2.38 4.04 -18.07
C GLU A 380 1.96 2.61 -18.37
N VAL A 381 0.72 2.42 -18.80
CA VAL A 381 0.19 1.15 -19.30
C VAL A 381 0.19 1.19 -20.80
N LYS A 382 0.88 0.23 -21.43
CA LYS A 382 0.84 0.03 -22.88
C LYS A 382 0.16 -1.30 -23.17
N ASN A 383 -1.01 -1.19 -23.77
CA ASN A 383 -1.78 -2.34 -24.19
C ASN A 383 -1.25 -2.87 -25.53
N GLY A 384 -0.89 -4.14 -25.57
CA GLY A 384 -0.36 -4.80 -26.74
C GLY A 384 -0.78 -6.26 -26.79
N ASN A 385 -0.56 -6.93 -27.91
CA ASN A 385 -0.83 -8.36 -28.08
C ASN A 385 0.40 -9.01 -28.75
N PRO A 386 1.02 -10.04 -28.20
CA PRO A 386 0.59 -10.85 -27.03
C PRO A 386 1.05 -10.32 -25.67
N HIS A 387 1.61 -9.15 -25.58
CA HIS A 387 2.17 -8.63 -24.32
C HIS A 387 1.63 -7.24 -24.03
N THR A 388 1.34 -6.98 -22.76
CA THR A 388 1.12 -5.65 -22.19
C THR A 388 2.28 -5.27 -21.26
N THR A 389 2.53 -3.98 -21.09
CA THR A 389 3.58 -3.48 -20.18
C THR A 389 3.04 -2.42 -19.25
N LEU A 390 3.52 -2.44 -18.00
CA LEU A 390 3.33 -1.39 -17.02
C LEU A 390 4.72 -0.85 -16.66
N THR A 391 4.95 0.44 -16.95
CA THR A 391 6.24 1.10 -16.73
C THR A 391 6.10 2.15 -15.66
N GLY A 392 6.83 2.02 -14.55
CA GLY A 392 6.90 2.99 -13.48
C GLY A 392 8.13 3.90 -13.62
N THR A 393 7.91 5.21 -13.48
CA THR A 393 8.97 6.23 -13.49
C THR A 393 8.76 7.16 -12.31
N PHE A 394 9.71 7.22 -11.38
CA PHE A 394 9.69 8.20 -10.30
C PHE A 394 10.37 9.49 -10.73
N TYR A 395 9.58 10.58 -10.75
CA TYR A 395 10.04 11.91 -11.06
C TYR A 395 10.20 12.72 -9.78
N ASP A 396 11.35 13.36 -9.60
CA ASP A 396 11.53 14.30 -8.49
C ASP A 396 11.05 15.72 -8.84
N ASN A 397 10.82 16.54 -7.81
CA ASN A 397 10.36 17.92 -7.98
C ASN A 397 11.46 18.88 -8.48
N LYS A 398 12.72 18.42 -8.55
CA LYS A 398 13.85 19.24 -9.00
C LYS A 398 14.10 19.06 -10.50
N GLY A 399 13.26 19.68 -11.32
CA GLY A 399 13.46 19.70 -12.76
C GLY A 399 13.02 18.43 -13.48
N ASP A 400 12.08 17.70 -12.88
CA ASP A 400 11.50 16.51 -13.52
C ASP A 400 12.54 15.39 -13.77
N GLU A 401 13.54 15.30 -12.91
CA GLU A 401 14.61 14.32 -13.02
C GLU A 401 14.12 12.93 -12.65
N ILE A 402 14.40 11.96 -13.53
CA ILE A 402 14.07 10.55 -13.29
C ILE A 402 15.05 9.98 -12.25
N LYS A 403 14.48 9.45 -11.14
CA LYS A 403 15.25 8.86 -10.04
C LYS A 403 15.09 7.36 -9.94
N ASP A 404 13.99 6.80 -10.42
CA ASP A 404 13.77 5.37 -10.54
C ASP A 404 12.99 5.07 -11.83
N TYR A 405 13.25 3.89 -12.40
CA TYR A 405 12.59 3.41 -13.60
C TYR A 405 12.52 1.89 -13.57
N PHE A 406 11.34 1.34 -13.85
CA PHE A 406 11.14 -0.11 -13.98
C PHE A 406 10.02 -0.43 -14.96
N THR A 407 10.05 -1.62 -15.53
CA THR A 407 8.99 -2.13 -16.42
C THR A 407 8.60 -3.53 -16.00
N ILE A 408 7.30 -3.75 -15.88
CA ILE A 408 6.68 -5.07 -15.72
C ILE A 408 6.09 -5.46 -17.06
N LYS A 409 6.44 -6.63 -17.57
CA LYS A 409 5.86 -7.21 -18.78
C LYS A 409 4.92 -8.35 -18.39
N LYS A 410 3.78 -8.45 -19.06
CA LYS A 410 2.78 -9.51 -18.84
C LYS A 410 2.29 -10.06 -20.17
N GLU A 411 2.24 -11.39 -20.28
CA GLU A 411 1.55 -12.05 -21.39
C GLU A 411 0.05 -12.00 -21.15
N ILE A 412 -0.68 -11.61 -22.18
CA ILE A 412 -2.15 -11.63 -22.15
C ILE A 412 -2.62 -13.05 -22.39
N LYS A 413 -3.61 -13.50 -21.60
CA LYS A 413 -4.21 -14.84 -21.69
C LYS A 413 -5.04 -15.00 -22.95
#